data_ada84019310fb936c850a2bd810d3b38
#
_entry.id   ada84019310fb936c850a2bd810d3b38
#
_cell.length_a   1.000
_cell.length_b   1.000
_cell.length_c   1.000
_cell.angle_alpha   90.00
_cell.angle_beta   90.00
_cell.angle_gamma   90.00
#
_symmetry.space_group_name_H-M   'P 1'
#
loop_
_entity.id
_entity.type
_entity.pdbx_description
1 polymer ?
#
loop_
_entity_poly.entity_id
_entity_poly.type
_entity_poly.pdbx_seq_one_letter_code
_entity_poly.pdbx_strand_id
1 'polypeptide(L)'
;MKHVFCSAIIVFLLFVDILLAITFGWVRQAFGGVSMEELIFHLKVPLQGTDISSFVSFFRGALLPSIGIFALMMAVWGRMRREKRQEINQRIRWKRIVVGIWVVECVVMGHYFSMGKYFYNQITATSWLEDNAIQPDEALLTWPEKKRNLIYIMMESMEASFASKRDGGMYDVGLTPELTEMAKNNLSFSDQKDTLGGAFPIDGATWTMGAMFAQTSGLPLKLGIELNSMDQYSAFFPGVTTLGDLLERAGYHNILMIGSDATFGGRRNYFT
;
A
#
# COMPACT_ATOMS: atom_id res chain seq x y z
N MET A 1 4.12 -43.10 -12.39
CA MET A 1 3.32 -42.00 -11.81
C MET A 1 4.14 -41.06 -10.92
N LYS A 2 4.88 -41.49 -9.90
CA LYS A 2 5.65 -40.62 -8.98
C LYS A 2 6.63 -39.66 -9.69
N HIS A 3 7.32 -40.08 -10.76
CA HIS A 3 8.27 -39.25 -11.51
C HIS A 3 7.64 -38.14 -12.36
N VAL A 4 6.44 -38.40 -12.91
CA VAL A 4 5.70 -37.40 -13.71
C VAL A 4 5.14 -36.32 -12.79
N PHE A 5 4.56 -36.72 -11.66
CA PHE A 5 4.03 -35.83 -10.64
C PHE A 5 5.11 -34.89 -10.05
N CYS A 6 6.28 -35.43 -9.72
CA CYS A 6 7.39 -34.64 -9.22
C CYS A 6 7.96 -33.66 -10.27
N SER A 7 7.89 -33.98 -11.56
CA SER A 7 8.29 -33.06 -12.65
C SER A 7 7.27 -31.94 -12.84
N ALA A 8 5.97 -32.20 -12.69
CA ALA A 8 4.92 -31.23 -12.80
C ALA A 8 5.02 -30.16 -11.68
N ILE A 9 5.29 -30.60 -10.44
CA ILE A 9 5.48 -29.68 -9.32
C ILE A 9 6.65 -28.73 -9.57
N ILE A 10 7.79 -29.23 -10.08
CA ILE A 10 8.95 -28.36 -10.35
C ILE A 10 8.65 -27.33 -11.43
N VAL A 11 7.95 -27.76 -12.49
CA VAL A 11 7.51 -26.84 -13.57
C VAL A 11 6.56 -25.78 -13.04
N PHE A 12 5.63 -26.16 -12.17
CA PHE A 12 4.73 -25.22 -11.51
C PHE A 12 5.48 -24.24 -10.59
N LEU A 13 6.39 -24.73 -9.74
CA LEU A 13 7.21 -23.87 -8.88
C LEU A 13 8.05 -22.89 -9.68
N LEU A 14 8.65 -23.33 -10.79
CA LEU A 14 9.41 -22.45 -11.67
C LEU A 14 8.53 -21.32 -12.28
N PHE A 15 7.29 -21.64 -12.65
CA PHE A 15 6.35 -20.61 -13.10
C PHE A 15 6.02 -19.62 -12.00
N VAL A 16 5.80 -20.11 -10.77
CA VAL A 16 5.53 -19.27 -9.59
C VAL A 16 6.72 -18.36 -9.29
N ASP A 17 7.96 -18.88 -9.31
CA ASP A 17 9.18 -18.08 -9.11
C ASP A 17 9.24 -16.92 -10.13
N ILE A 18 9.09 -17.22 -11.42
CA ILE A 18 9.12 -16.20 -12.48
C ILE A 18 8.02 -15.16 -12.26
N LEU A 19 6.80 -15.60 -11.92
CA LEU A 19 5.67 -14.71 -11.68
C LEU A 19 5.92 -13.81 -10.47
N LEU A 20 6.45 -14.35 -9.38
CA LEU A 20 6.78 -13.60 -8.16
C LEU A 20 7.86 -12.56 -8.43
N ALA A 21 8.97 -12.94 -9.08
CA ALA A 21 10.07 -12.03 -9.39
C ALA A 21 9.61 -10.85 -10.27
N ILE A 22 8.82 -11.12 -11.32
CA ILE A 22 8.35 -10.08 -12.24
C ILE A 22 7.27 -9.22 -11.57
N THR A 23 6.35 -9.84 -10.81
CA THR A 23 5.33 -9.11 -10.03
C THR A 23 5.99 -8.19 -9.01
N PHE A 24 7.04 -8.66 -8.33
CA PHE A 24 7.81 -7.83 -7.41
C PHE A 24 8.45 -6.62 -8.10
N GLY A 25 9.05 -6.82 -9.27
CA GLY A 25 9.57 -5.73 -10.09
C GLY A 25 8.49 -4.72 -10.51
N TRP A 26 7.33 -5.23 -10.92
CA TRP A 26 6.17 -4.40 -11.27
C TRP A 26 5.64 -3.61 -10.06
N VAL A 27 5.49 -4.23 -8.90
CA VAL A 27 5.05 -3.55 -7.66
C VAL A 27 5.99 -2.40 -7.31
N ARG A 28 7.30 -2.63 -7.37
CA ARG A 28 8.30 -1.58 -7.13
C ARG A 28 8.18 -0.39 -8.09
N GLN A 29 7.92 -0.68 -9.36
CA GLN A 29 7.79 0.36 -10.38
C GLN A 29 6.47 1.11 -10.28
N ALA A 30 5.38 0.41 -9.99
CA ALA A 30 4.03 0.97 -9.97
C ALA A 30 3.70 1.73 -8.68
N PHE A 31 4.20 1.25 -7.53
CA PHE A 31 3.82 1.76 -6.20
C PHE A 31 4.99 2.29 -5.37
N GLY A 32 6.23 2.12 -5.83
CA GLY A 32 7.40 2.53 -5.06
C GLY A 32 7.62 1.68 -3.80
N GLY A 33 7.67 2.31 -2.63
CA GLY A 33 7.82 1.60 -1.35
C GLY A 33 6.46 1.16 -0.81
N VAL A 34 6.23 -0.14 -0.76
CA VAL A 34 5.01 -0.74 -0.19
C VAL A 34 5.36 -1.41 1.14
N SER A 35 4.62 -1.08 2.21
CA SER A 35 4.78 -1.73 3.52
C SER A 35 4.02 -3.06 3.60
N MET A 36 4.40 -3.89 4.59
CA MET A 36 3.66 -5.14 4.82
C MET A 36 2.22 -4.88 5.29
N GLU A 37 2.01 -3.82 6.05
CA GLU A 37 0.69 -3.36 6.47
C GLU A 37 -0.20 -3.02 5.28
N GLU A 38 0.34 -2.28 4.32
CA GLU A 38 -0.35 -1.93 3.08
C GLU A 38 -0.68 -3.15 2.23
N LEU A 39 0.29 -4.08 2.09
CA LEU A 39 0.07 -5.33 1.36
C LEU A 39 -1.07 -6.14 2.00
N ILE A 40 -1.06 -6.30 3.33
CA ILE A 40 -2.10 -7.03 4.06
C ILE A 40 -3.45 -6.32 3.92
N PHE A 41 -3.46 -4.99 4.00
CA PHE A 41 -4.67 -4.21 3.78
C PHE A 41 -5.30 -4.54 2.42
N HIS A 42 -4.54 -4.44 1.33
CA HIS A 42 -5.05 -4.72 -0.01
C HIS A 42 -5.42 -6.19 -0.26
N LEU A 43 -4.85 -7.13 0.48
CA LEU A 43 -5.26 -8.53 0.43
C LEU A 43 -6.57 -8.80 1.18
N LYS A 44 -6.92 -7.97 2.17
CA LYS A 44 -8.12 -8.11 3.00
C LYS A 44 -9.32 -7.31 2.48
N VAL A 45 -9.06 -6.26 1.73
CA VAL A 45 -10.11 -5.41 1.16
C VAL A 45 -10.54 -5.96 -0.20
N PRO A 46 -11.84 -5.95 -0.53
CA PRO A 46 -12.30 -6.41 -1.83
C PRO A 46 -11.69 -5.59 -2.95
N LEU A 47 -11.41 -6.26 -4.05
CA LEU A 47 -10.96 -5.60 -5.28
C LEU A 47 -12.09 -4.83 -5.98
N GLN A 48 -13.29 -4.84 -5.42
CA GLN A 48 -14.43 -4.09 -5.94
C GLN A 48 -14.13 -2.59 -5.95
N GLY A 49 -14.38 -1.94 -7.08
CA GLY A 49 -14.08 -0.52 -7.28
C GLY A 49 -12.63 -0.22 -7.66
N THR A 50 -11.78 -1.26 -7.82
CA THR A 50 -10.43 -1.07 -8.37
C THR A 50 -10.52 -0.63 -9.83
N ASP A 51 -9.72 0.38 -10.19
CA ASP A 51 -9.67 0.84 -11.57
C ASP A 51 -9.13 -0.24 -12.52
N ILE A 52 -9.80 -0.40 -13.65
CA ILE A 52 -9.42 -1.31 -14.74
C ILE A 52 -7.98 -1.07 -15.20
N SER A 53 -7.48 0.16 -15.17
CA SER A 53 -6.11 0.50 -15.56
C SER A 53 -5.08 -0.27 -14.73
N SER A 54 -5.32 -0.49 -13.44
CA SER A 54 -4.46 -1.25 -12.54
C SER A 54 -4.37 -2.72 -12.95
N PHE A 55 -5.50 -3.33 -13.31
CA PHE A 55 -5.52 -4.70 -13.83
C PHE A 55 -4.79 -4.82 -15.18
N VAL A 56 -5.02 -3.86 -16.09
CA VAL A 56 -4.32 -3.82 -17.38
C VAL A 56 -2.82 -3.63 -17.18
N SER A 57 -2.40 -2.78 -16.26
CA SER A 57 -1.00 -2.57 -15.89
C SER A 57 -0.36 -3.84 -15.36
N PHE A 58 -1.01 -4.54 -14.42
CA PHE A 58 -0.54 -5.83 -13.90
C PHE A 58 -0.46 -6.90 -15.00
N PHE A 59 -1.50 -7.00 -15.82
CA PHE A 59 -1.54 -7.98 -16.92
C PHE A 59 -0.39 -7.77 -17.88
N ARG A 60 -0.14 -6.52 -18.30
CA ARG A 60 0.94 -6.18 -19.25
C ARG A 60 2.32 -6.18 -18.61
N GLY A 61 2.45 -5.69 -17.39
CA GLY A 61 3.72 -5.49 -16.70
C GLY A 61 4.23 -6.73 -15.95
N ALA A 62 3.33 -7.63 -15.53
CA ALA A 62 3.70 -8.81 -14.76
C ALA A 62 3.26 -10.13 -15.43
N LEU A 63 1.99 -10.34 -15.66
CA LEU A 63 1.47 -11.65 -16.06
C LEU A 63 1.93 -12.06 -17.46
N LEU A 64 1.77 -11.22 -18.48
CA LEU A 64 2.20 -11.53 -19.85
C LEU A 64 3.71 -11.79 -19.97
N PRO A 65 4.60 -10.95 -19.40
CA PRO A 65 6.03 -11.22 -19.39
C PRO A 65 6.38 -12.54 -18.70
N SER A 66 5.71 -12.87 -17.58
CA SER A 66 5.93 -14.13 -16.86
C SER A 66 5.58 -15.34 -17.71
N ILE A 67 4.44 -15.31 -18.38
CA ILE A 67 4.02 -16.37 -19.31
C ILE A 67 5.02 -16.49 -20.47
N GLY A 68 5.45 -15.37 -21.05
CA GLY A 68 6.41 -15.36 -22.16
C GLY A 68 7.76 -15.96 -21.79
N ILE A 69 8.33 -15.55 -20.66
CA ILE A 69 9.61 -16.08 -20.17
C ILE A 69 9.48 -17.56 -19.81
N PHE A 70 8.40 -17.95 -19.13
CA PHE A 70 8.15 -19.34 -18.81
C PHE A 70 8.02 -20.22 -20.07
N ALA A 71 7.26 -19.78 -21.07
CA ALA A 71 7.10 -20.48 -22.35
C ALA A 71 8.45 -20.63 -23.07
N LEU A 72 9.28 -19.57 -23.12
CA LEU A 72 10.61 -19.61 -23.68
C LEU A 72 11.51 -20.62 -22.94
N MET A 73 11.52 -20.59 -21.61
CA MET A 73 12.30 -21.56 -20.81
C MET A 73 11.84 -23.00 -21.05
N MET A 74 10.54 -23.23 -21.15
CA MET A 74 10.00 -24.56 -21.45
C MET A 74 10.36 -25.04 -22.85
N ALA A 75 10.37 -24.15 -23.85
CA ALA A 75 10.79 -24.46 -25.23
C ALA A 75 12.29 -24.84 -25.26
N VAL A 76 13.15 -24.05 -24.63
CA VAL A 76 14.58 -24.32 -24.50
C VAL A 76 14.83 -25.64 -23.78
N TRP A 77 14.16 -25.85 -22.66
CA TRP A 77 14.27 -27.09 -21.90
C TRP A 77 13.79 -28.33 -22.68
N GLY A 78 12.69 -28.20 -23.44
CA GLY A 78 12.19 -29.26 -24.30
C GLY A 78 13.19 -29.64 -25.41
N ARG A 79 13.87 -28.62 -25.97
CA ARG A 79 14.93 -28.81 -26.99
C ARG A 79 16.15 -29.53 -26.38
N MET A 80 16.64 -29.08 -25.23
CA MET A 80 17.76 -29.69 -24.52
C MET A 80 17.49 -31.13 -24.08
N ARG A 81 16.23 -31.47 -23.73
CA ARG A 81 15.83 -32.85 -23.39
C ARG A 81 15.89 -33.80 -24.58
N ARG A 82 15.65 -33.32 -25.80
CA ARG A 82 15.77 -34.14 -27.02
C ARG A 82 17.20 -34.50 -27.36
N GLU A 83 18.14 -33.64 -26.95
CA GLU A 83 19.55 -33.81 -27.29
C GLU A 83 20.36 -34.65 -26.30
N LYS A 84 19.91 -34.75 -25.04
CA LYS A 84 20.62 -35.51 -23.98
C LYS A 84 19.65 -36.33 -23.12
N ARG A 85 19.93 -37.63 -23.01
CA ARG A 85 19.37 -38.47 -21.93
C ARG A 85 19.88 -37.94 -20.58
N GLN A 86 19.06 -37.14 -19.89
CA GLN A 86 19.43 -36.53 -18.62
C GLN A 86 19.59 -37.60 -17.54
N GLU A 87 20.78 -37.70 -16.97
CA GLU A 87 21.10 -38.52 -15.80
C GLU A 87 20.30 -38.02 -14.57
N ILE A 88 19.98 -38.95 -13.64
CA ILE A 88 19.21 -38.69 -12.40
C ILE A 88 19.86 -37.57 -11.58
N ASN A 89 21.19 -37.47 -11.57
CA ASN A 89 21.93 -36.43 -10.85
C ASN A 89 21.63 -34.98 -11.34
N GLN A 90 21.34 -34.78 -12.63
CA GLN A 90 20.97 -33.45 -13.16
C GLN A 90 19.59 -33.02 -12.66
N ARG A 91 18.64 -33.95 -12.49
CA ARG A 91 17.30 -33.62 -11.97
C ARG A 91 17.33 -33.15 -10.51
N ILE A 92 18.21 -33.76 -9.70
CA ILE A 92 18.39 -33.33 -8.29
C ILE A 92 19.03 -31.95 -8.22
N ARG A 93 19.99 -31.66 -9.11
CA ARG A 93 20.60 -30.32 -9.19
C ARG A 93 19.59 -29.22 -9.53
N TRP A 94 18.75 -29.43 -10.55
CA TRP A 94 17.72 -28.46 -10.92
C TRP A 94 16.72 -28.18 -9.79
N LYS A 95 16.29 -29.21 -9.06
CA LYS A 95 15.41 -29.04 -7.88
C LYS A 95 16.04 -28.11 -6.83
N ARG A 96 17.31 -28.33 -6.53
CA ARG A 96 18.03 -27.52 -5.55
C ARG A 96 18.19 -26.06 -6.00
N ILE A 97 18.39 -25.85 -7.31
CA ILE A 97 18.51 -24.52 -7.89
C ILE A 97 17.18 -23.77 -7.78
N VAL A 98 16.06 -24.38 -8.21
CA VAL A 98 14.72 -23.75 -8.13
C VAL A 98 14.36 -23.41 -6.68
N VAL A 99 14.55 -24.35 -5.75
CA VAL A 99 14.30 -24.08 -4.33
C VAL A 99 15.23 -22.99 -3.79
N GLY A 100 16.50 -22.97 -4.22
CA GLY A 100 17.45 -21.93 -3.83
C GLY A 100 17.04 -20.55 -4.32
N ILE A 101 16.57 -20.43 -5.57
CA ILE A 101 16.03 -19.18 -6.14
C ILE A 101 14.82 -18.72 -5.31
N TRP A 102 13.88 -19.62 -5.06
CA TRP A 102 12.69 -19.32 -4.26
C TRP A 102 13.03 -18.80 -2.86
N VAL A 103 14.00 -19.41 -2.18
CA VAL A 103 14.47 -18.94 -0.86
C VAL A 103 15.05 -17.53 -0.95
N VAL A 104 15.87 -17.26 -1.98
CA VAL A 104 16.46 -15.92 -2.19
C VAL A 104 15.36 -14.90 -2.47
N GLU A 105 14.39 -15.23 -3.30
CA GLU A 105 13.22 -14.35 -3.57
C GLU A 105 12.44 -14.06 -2.30
N CYS A 106 12.13 -15.08 -1.48
CA CYS A 106 11.44 -14.88 -0.21
C CYS A 106 12.23 -13.96 0.74
N VAL A 107 13.55 -14.10 0.80
CA VAL A 107 14.40 -13.23 1.65
C VAL A 107 14.40 -11.80 1.12
N VAL A 108 14.56 -11.60 -0.19
CA VAL A 108 14.58 -10.27 -0.81
C VAL A 108 13.21 -9.58 -0.64
N MET A 109 12.12 -10.28 -0.92
CA MET A 109 10.77 -9.76 -0.75
C MET A 109 10.47 -9.47 0.73
N GLY A 110 10.85 -10.38 1.63
CA GLY A 110 10.69 -10.21 3.07
C GLY A 110 11.42 -8.98 3.61
N HIS A 111 12.62 -8.73 3.11
CA HIS A 111 13.37 -7.52 3.44
C HIS A 111 12.72 -6.25 2.87
N TYR A 112 12.32 -6.27 1.61
CA TYR A 112 11.69 -5.13 0.94
C TYR A 112 10.37 -4.71 1.60
N PHE A 113 9.49 -5.67 1.89
CA PHE A 113 8.22 -5.42 2.59
C PHE A 113 8.37 -5.23 4.10
N SER A 114 9.59 -5.22 4.62
CA SER A 114 9.88 -5.10 6.06
C SER A 114 9.12 -6.13 6.92
N MET A 115 8.99 -7.36 6.41
CA MET A 115 8.24 -8.44 7.09
C MET A 115 8.74 -8.69 8.50
N GLY A 116 10.07 -8.65 8.72
CA GLY A 116 10.66 -8.82 10.05
C GLY A 116 10.18 -7.75 11.03
N LYS A 117 10.15 -6.49 10.61
CA LYS A 117 9.62 -5.37 11.41
C LYS A 117 8.12 -5.55 11.69
N TYR A 118 7.37 -5.96 10.66
CA TYR A 118 5.94 -6.20 10.81
C TYR A 118 5.65 -7.28 11.87
N PHE A 119 6.27 -8.47 11.75
CA PHE A 119 6.09 -9.54 12.73
C PHE A 119 6.59 -9.16 14.13
N TYR A 120 7.73 -8.47 14.22
CA TYR A 120 8.22 -7.96 15.49
C TYR A 120 7.19 -7.04 16.14
N ASN A 121 6.65 -6.08 15.40
CA ASN A 121 5.62 -5.16 15.88
C ASN A 121 4.34 -5.87 16.32
N GLN A 122 3.94 -6.95 15.63
CA GLN A 122 2.76 -7.75 16.01
C GLN A 122 2.97 -8.50 17.34
N ILE A 123 4.18 -9.01 17.57
CA ILE A 123 4.51 -9.77 18.80
C ILE A 123 4.75 -8.82 19.99
N THR A 124 5.35 -7.66 19.73
CA THR A 124 5.66 -6.64 20.73
C THR A 124 4.61 -5.54 20.79
N ALA A 125 3.41 -5.76 20.23
CA ALA A 125 2.33 -4.81 20.26
C ALA A 125 2.06 -4.41 21.74
N THR A 126 2.12 -3.11 21.99
CA THR A 126 1.83 -2.52 23.29
C THR A 126 0.50 -1.81 23.22
N SER A 127 -0.17 -1.66 24.35
CA SER A 127 -1.37 -0.81 24.50
C SER A 127 -1.04 0.70 24.40
N TRP A 128 0.18 1.07 23.99
CA TRP A 128 0.64 2.45 24.04
C TRP A 128 -0.30 3.43 23.33
N LEU A 129 -0.85 3.06 22.17
CA LEU A 129 -1.83 3.91 21.47
C LEU A 129 -3.13 4.01 22.23
N GLU A 130 -3.62 2.91 22.80
CA GLU A 130 -4.84 2.86 23.60
C GLU A 130 -4.69 3.68 24.88
N ASP A 131 -3.50 3.59 25.52
CA ASP A 131 -3.19 4.27 26.77
C ASP A 131 -2.89 5.77 26.58
N ASN A 132 -2.41 6.19 25.40
CA ASN A 132 -1.97 7.57 25.14
C ASN A 132 -2.81 8.31 24.09
N ALA A 133 -3.70 7.62 23.35
CA ALA A 133 -4.58 8.28 22.41
C ALA A 133 -5.57 9.18 23.18
N ILE A 134 -5.51 10.47 22.86
CA ILE A 134 -6.44 11.43 23.42
C ILE A 134 -7.76 11.29 22.67
N GLN A 135 -8.82 10.88 23.37
CA GLN A 135 -10.16 10.91 22.80
C GLN A 135 -10.55 12.36 22.56
N PRO A 136 -11.08 12.70 21.38
CA PRO A 136 -11.53 14.06 21.10
C PRO A 136 -12.66 14.45 22.07
N ASP A 137 -12.41 15.50 22.85
CA ASP A 137 -13.41 16.08 23.76
C ASP A 137 -13.97 17.35 23.13
N GLU A 138 -15.29 17.41 22.99
CA GLU A 138 -15.99 18.58 22.46
C GLU A 138 -15.78 19.80 23.35
N ALA A 139 -15.51 19.62 24.65
CA ALA A 139 -15.21 20.71 25.58
C ALA A 139 -13.90 21.46 25.22
N LEU A 140 -13.00 20.82 24.48
CA LEU A 140 -11.76 21.43 23.99
C LEU A 140 -11.95 22.22 22.68
N LEU A 141 -13.13 22.10 22.06
CA LEU A 141 -13.42 22.72 20.77
C LEU A 141 -14.26 23.98 20.96
N THR A 142 -13.79 25.08 20.41
CA THR A 142 -14.55 26.34 20.37
C THR A 142 -15.16 26.53 19.00
N TRP A 143 -16.48 26.48 18.92
CA TRP A 143 -17.22 26.68 17.68
C TRP A 143 -17.57 28.16 17.50
N PRO A 144 -17.47 28.70 16.29
CA PRO A 144 -17.90 30.07 16.03
C PRO A 144 -19.42 30.19 16.13
N GLU A 145 -19.92 31.33 16.60
CA GLU A 145 -21.38 31.61 16.64
C GLU A 145 -22.04 31.44 15.27
N LYS A 146 -21.39 31.97 14.23
CA LYS A 146 -21.78 31.75 12.85
C LYS A 146 -20.89 30.71 12.19
N LYS A 147 -21.40 29.52 11.99
CA LYS A 147 -20.69 28.42 11.33
C LYS A 147 -20.34 28.79 9.90
N ARG A 148 -19.10 28.45 9.52
CA ARG A 148 -18.60 28.57 8.14
C ARG A 148 -18.52 27.19 7.51
N ASN A 149 -18.59 27.11 6.20
CA ASN A 149 -18.30 25.86 5.50
C ASN A 149 -16.82 25.50 5.67
N LEU A 150 -16.56 24.24 5.98
CA LEU A 150 -15.23 23.64 5.97
C LEU A 150 -15.08 22.85 4.67
N ILE A 151 -14.05 23.18 3.88
CA ILE A 151 -13.65 22.39 2.71
C ILE A 151 -12.32 21.76 3.06
N TYR A 152 -12.31 20.42 3.21
CA TYR A 152 -11.12 19.63 3.51
C TYR A 152 -10.71 18.86 2.26
N ILE A 153 -9.56 19.20 1.68
CA ILE A 153 -9.09 18.62 0.42
C ILE A 153 -7.92 17.68 0.72
N MET A 154 -8.13 16.38 0.46
CA MET A 154 -7.09 15.37 0.51
C MET A 154 -6.45 15.23 -0.87
N MET A 155 -5.21 15.67 -1.01
CA MET A 155 -4.46 15.61 -2.27
C MET A 155 -3.49 14.44 -2.22
N GLU A 156 -3.82 13.38 -2.95
CA GLU A 156 -2.99 12.18 -3.05
C GLU A 156 -1.68 12.45 -3.77
N SER A 157 -0.59 11.88 -3.29
CA SER A 157 0.76 11.94 -3.91
C SER A 157 1.31 13.35 -4.13
N MET A 158 0.84 14.34 -3.36
CA MET A 158 1.35 15.72 -3.41
C MET A 158 2.50 15.87 -2.42
N GLU A 159 3.72 15.77 -2.95
CA GLU A 159 4.95 15.84 -2.15
C GLU A 159 5.54 17.23 -2.14
N ALA A 160 6.17 17.62 -1.02
CA ALA A 160 6.94 18.87 -0.92
C ALA A 160 8.06 18.97 -1.97
N SER A 161 8.55 17.81 -2.44
CA SER A 161 9.55 17.71 -3.52
C SER A 161 9.12 18.37 -4.83
N PHE A 162 7.81 18.54 -5.09
CA PHE A 162 7.29 19.20 -6.29
C PHE A 162 7.46 20.72 -6.28
N ALA A 163 7.78 21.30 -5.14
CA ALA A 163 8.15 22.71 -5.05
C ALA A 163 9.50 23.01 -5.73
N SER A 164 9.82 24.29 -5.88
CA SER A 164 11.13 24.69 -6.38
C SER A 164 12.23 24.45 -5.34
N LYS A 165 13.48 24.29 -5.78
CA LYS A 165 14.67 24.21 -4.89
C LYS A 165 14.74 25.39 -3.94
N ARG A 166 14.37 26.59 -4.41
CA ARG A 166 14.32 27.81 -3.59
C ARG A 166 13.30 27.67 -2.45
N ASP A 167 12.22 26.95 -2.68
CA ASP A 167 11.12 26.77 -1.74
C ASP A 167 11.23 25.44 -0.94
N GLY A 168 12.35 24.71 -1.06
CA GLY A 168 12.60 23.46 -0.35
C GLY A 168 12.31 22.18 -1.14
N GLY A 169 11.90 22.28 -2.42
CA GLY A 169 11.63 21.14 -3.30
C GLY A 169 12.86 20.68 -4.09
N MET A 170 12.62 19.92 -5.15
CA MET A 170 13.66 19.28 -5.96
C MET A 170 13.80 19.85 -7.37
N TYR A 171 12.87 20.67 -7.83
CA TYR A 171 12.84 21.21 -9.20
C TYR A 171 13.43 22.61 -9.28
N ASP A 172 14.03 22.96 -10.41
CA ASP A 172 14.53 24.34 -10.63
C ASP A 172 13.35 25.32 -10.73
N VAL A 173 12.24 24.87 -11.34
CA VAL A 173 10.94 25.56 -11.34
C VAL A 173 9.94 24.63 -10.67
N GLY A 174 9.23 25.10 -9.65
CA GLY A 174 8.23 24.32 -8.93
C GLY A 174 7.08 23.90 -9.86
N LEU A 175 6.62 22.67 -9.69
CA LEU A 175 5.49 22.09 -10.46
C LEU A 175 4.13 22.54 -9.89
N THR A 176 4.12 23.05 -8.67
CA THR A 176 2.92 23.45 -7.92
C THR A 176 3.04 24.88 -7.39
N PRO A 177 3.21 25.88 -8.28
CA PRO A 177 3.47 27.28 -7.86
C PRO A 177 2.31 27.88 -7.07
N GLU A 178 1.05 27.55 -7.41
CA GLU A 178 -0.14 28.05 -6.73
C GLU A 178 -0.24 27.51 -5.29
N LEU A 179 0.06 26.23 -5.08
CA LEU A 179 0.10 25.65 -3.72
C LEU A 179 1.25 26.25 -2.89
N THR A 180 2.38 26.49 -3.53
CA THR A 180 3.52 27.18 -2.90
C THR A 180 3.14 28.59 -2.43
N GLU A 181 2.44 29.34 -3.27
CA GLU A 181 1.95 30.67 -2.94
C GLU A 181 0.88 30.65 -1.83
N MET A 182 -0.04 29.69 -1.89
CA MET A 182 -1.02 29.48 -0.81
C MET A 182 -0.35 29.20 0.52
N ALA A 183 0.66 28.33 0.54
CA ALA A 183 1.39 27.98 1.75
C ALA A 183 2.16 29.18 2.34
N LYS A 184 2.71 30.05 1.51
CA LYS A 184 3.41 31.29 1.95
C LYS A 184 2.47 32.34 2.54
N ASN A 185 1.26 32.41 2.04
CA ASN A 185 0.31 33.48 2.41
C ASN A 185 -0.73 33.06 3.45
N ASN A 186 -0.73 31.78 3.86
CA ASN A 186 -1.69 31.23 4.81
C ASN A 186 -0.98 30.39 5.87
N LEU A 187 -1.75 29.76 6.76
CA LEU A 187 -1.19 28.78 7.71
C LEU A 187 -0.65 27.57 6.93
N SER A 188 0.65 27.33 7.10
CA SER A 188 1.34 26.19 6.55
C SER A 188 2.11 25.49 7.65
N PHE A 189 1.94 24.18 7.76
CA PHE A 189 2.67 23.36 8.73
C PHE A 189 3.88 22.75 8.04
N SER A 190 5.07 23.11 8.51
CA SER A 190 6.34 22.66 7.98
C SER A 190 7.29 22.33 9.12
N ASP A 191 8.11 21.32 8.94
CA ASP A 191 9.25 20.99 9.79
C ASP A 191 10.42 21.95 9.56
N GLN A 192 10.40 22.71 8.46
CA GLN A 192 11.42 23.68 8.07
C GLN A 192 10.95 25.11 8.37
N LYS A 193 11.88 25.96 8.84
CA LYS A 193 11.54 27.33 9.24
C LYS A 193 11.28 28.26 8.04
N ASP A 194 12.07 28.14 6.99
CA ASP A 194 12.12 29.12 5.91
C ASP A 194 11.73 28.54 4.54
N THR A 195 11.36 27.25 4.48
CA THR A 195 10.97 26.54 3.25
C THR A 195 9.70 25.76 3.46
N LEU A 196 9.08 25.37 2.36
CA LEU A 196 8.00 24.41 2.42
C LEU A 196 8.52 23.06 2.91
N GLY A 197 7.75 22.43 3.72
CA GLY A 197 8.02 21.10 4.24
C GLY A 197 6.74 20.32 4.40
N GLY A 198 6.78 19.28 5.17
CA GLY A 198 5.64 18.44 5.47
C GLY A 198 5.98 17.41 6.53
N ALA A 199 5.01 16.64 6.96
CA ALA A 199 5.23 15.52 7.85
C ALA A 199 5.67 14.28 7.07
N PHE A 200 6.62 13.53 7.61
CA PHE A 200 6.91 12.19 7.13
C PHE A 200 5.75 11.27 7.52
N PRO A 201 5.23 10.47 6.58
CA PRO A 201 4.17 9.54 6.90
C PRO A 201 4.69 8.46 7.85
N ILE A 202 3.89 8.14 8.86
CA ILE A 202 4.17 7.04 9.79
C ILE A 202 3.64 5.71 9.22
N ASP A 203 4.14 4.59 9.76
CA ASP A 203 3.61 3.26 9.45
C ASP A 203 2.09 3.24 9.72
N GLY A 204 1.30 2.81 8.74
CA GLY A 204 -0.16 2.85 8.82
C GLY A 204 -0.81 4.11 8.22
N ALA A 205 -0.02 5.05 7.67
CA ALA A 205 -0.51 6.24 6.98
C ALA A 205 0.15 6.45 5.61
N THR A 206 0.79 5.43 5.03
CA THR A 206 1.58 5.52 3.80
C THR A 206 0.79 5.22 2.51
N TRP A 207 -0.48 4.87 2.61
CA TRP A 207 -1.38 4.62 1.47
C TRP A 207 -2.68 5.38 1.63
N THR A 208 -3.46 5.51 0.57
CA THR A 208 -4.66 6.37 0.52
C THR A 208 -5.58 6.20 1.72
N MET A 209 -6.04 4.98 1.99
CA MET A 209 -6.98 4.75 3.08
C MET A 209 -6.32 4.96 4.45
N GLY A 210 -5.07 4.53 4.62
CA GLY A 210 -4.30 4.78 5.84
C GLY A 210 -4.11 6.27 6.12
N ALA A 211 -3.79 7.06 5.09
CA ALA A 211 -3.66 8.51 5.21
C ALA A 211 -5.00 9.19 5.52
N MET A 212 -6.08 8.81 4.85
CA MET A 212 -7.44 9.33 5.12
C MET A 212 -7.86 9.03 6.56
N PHE A 213 -7.66 7.81 7.01
CA PHE A 213 -7.93 7.39 8.39
C PHE A 213 -7.11 8.22 9.39
N ALA A 214 -5.79 8.31 9.18
CA ALA A 214 -4.91 9.03 10.09
C ALA A 214 -5.25 10.53 10.18
N GLN A 215 -5.57 11.16 9.06
CA GLN A 215 -5.90 12.58 9.03
C GLN A 215 -7.27 12.90 9.66
N THR A 216 -8.20 11.97 9.64
CA THR A 216 -9.55 12.20 10.18
C THR A 216 -9.74 11.69 11.61
N SER A 217 -8.93 10.70 12.04
CA SER A 217 -9.01 10.11 13.38
C SER A 217 -7.84 10.49 14.29
N GLY A 218 -6.71 10.94 13.73
CA GLY A 218 -5.47 11.14 14.48
C GLY A 218 -4.72 9.85 14.83
N LEU A 219 -5.15 8.70 14.30
CA LEU A 219 -4.59 7.38 14.59
C LEU A 219 -4.01 6.72 13.34
N PRO A 220 -2.90 5.96 13.42
CA PRO A 220 -2.44 5.17 12.28
C PRO A 220 -3.38 4.00 12.01
N LEU A 221 -3.63 3.69 10.74
CA LEU A 221 -4.40 2.52 10.37
C LEU A 221 -3.54 1.26 10.50
N LYS A 222 -3.75 0.51 11.57
CA LYS A 222 -3.08 -0.78 11.80
C LYS A 222 -4.08 -1.92 11.81
N LEU A 223 -3.79 -2.92 10.98
CA LEU A 223 -4.61 -4.13 10.87
C LEU A 223 -3.80 -5.31 11.38
N GLY A 224 -4.31 -5.98 12.40
CA GLY A 224 -3.76 -7.26 12.86
C GLY A 224 -3.96 -8.36 11.82
N ILE A 225 -3.12 -9.41 11.87
CA ILE A 225 -3.24 -10.57 10.98
C ILE A 225 -4.60 -11.26 11.14
N GLU A 226 -5.12 -11.29 12.36
CA GLU A 226 -6.38 -11.95 12.71
C GLU A 226 -7.63 -11.11 12.44
N LEU A 227 -7.45 -9.81 12.15
CA LEU A 227 -8.59 -8.94 11.90
C LEU A 227 -9.30 -9.34 10.61
N ASN A 228 -10.59 -9.58 10.77
CA ASN A 228 -11.53 -9.95 9.72
C ASN A 228 -11.45 -8.99 8.53
N SER A 229 -11.82 -9.50 7.36
CA SER A 229 -11.97 -8.67 6.18
C SER A 229 -12.91 -7.51 6.48
N MET A 230 -12.52 -6.30 6.07
CA MET A 230 -13.26 -5.07 6.34
C MET A 230 -14.69 -5.07 5.74
N ASP A 231 -14.97 -6.04 4.88
CA ASP A 231 -16.28 -6.25 4.25
C ASP A 231 -17.29 -6.94 5.16
N GLN A 232 -16.83 -7.59 6.23
CA GLN A 232 -17.71 -8.33 7.14
C GLN A 232 -18.41 -7.42 8.14
N TYR A 233 -17.96 -6.18 8.26
CA TYR A 233 -18.55 -5.20 9.16
C TYR A 233 -19.25 -4.09 8.39
N SER A 234 -20.46 -3.78 8.80
CA SER A 234 -21.23 -2.64 8.29
C SER A 234 -20.61 -1.29 8.67
N ALA A 235 -19.71 -1.26 9.65
CA ALA A 235 -19.01 -0.07 10.09
C ALA A 235 -17.51 -0.38 10.23
N PHE A 236 -16.69 0.54 9.74
CA PHE A 236 -15.24 0.48 9.78
C PHE A 236 -14.75 1.22 11.02
N PHE A 237 -14.13 0.52 11.97
CA PHE A 237 -13.64 1.09 13.23
C PHE A 237 -14.70 1.89 14.02
N PRO A 238 -15.83 1.28 14.41
CA PRO A 238 -16.95 2.00 15.03
C PRO A 238 -16.62 2.64 16.39
N GLY A 239 -15.49 2.29 16.99
CA GLY A 239 -15.03 2.88 18.27
C GLY A 239 -14.16 4.13 18.12
N VAL A 240 -13.88 4.56 16.88
CA VAL A 240 -13.01 5.71 16.62
C VAL A 240 -13.87 6.95 16.37
N THR A 241 -13.60 8.02 17.10
CA THR A 241 -14.20 9.33 16.82
C THR A 241 -13.39 10.07 15.78
N THR A 242 -14.04 10.49 14.72
CA THR A 242 -13.43 11.18 13.58
C THR A 242 -13.72 12.67 13.57
N LEU A 243 -13.01 13.43 12.74
CA LEU A 243 -13.35 14.83 12.45
C LEU A 243 -14.79 14.96 11.93
N GLY A 244 -15.25 14.00 11.13
CA GLY A 244 -16.63 13.95 10.64
C GLY A 244 -17.65 13.87 11.78
N ASP A 245 -17.42 12.98 12.74
CA ASP A 245 -18.31 12.83 13.91
C ASP A 245 -18.37 14.11 14.74
N LEU A 246 -17.22 14.76 14.95
CA LEU A 246 -17.18 16.04 15.71
C LEU A 246 -17.95 17.15 15.00
N LEU A 247 -17.78 17.24 13.68
CA LEU A 247 -18.50 18.22 12.86
C LEU A 247 -20.00 17.95 12.86
N GLU A 248 -20.41 16.70 12.73
CA GLU A 248 -21.83 16.31 12.76
C GLU A 248 -22.48 16.68 14.11
N ARG A 249 -21.84 16.33 15.22
CA ARG A 249 -22.28 16.71 16.57
C ARG A 249 -22.38 18.23 16.75
N ALA A 250 -21.48 18.97 16.10
CA ALA A 250 -21.55 20.43 16.05
C ALA A 250 -22.63 20.95 15.08
N GLY A 251 -23.38 20.07 14.40
CA GLY A 251 -24.49 20.42 13.49
C GLY A 251 -24.04 20.83 12.11
N TYR A 252 -22.90 20.33 11.63
CA TYR A 252 -22.51 20.39 10.21
C TYR A 252 -23.16 19.23 9.46
N HIS A 253 -23.35 19.43 8.18
CA HIS A 253 -23.72 18.37 7.24
C HIS A 253 -22.46 17.95 6.48
N ASN A 254 -22.03 16.70 6.68
CA ASN A 254 -20.82 16.18 6.06
C ASN A 254 -21.10 15.63 4.66
N ILE A 255 -20.26 15.95 3.69
CA ILE A 255 -20.31 15.43 2.34
C ILE A 255 -18.92 14.96 1.94
N LEU A 256 -18.78 13.69 1.59
CA LEU A 256 -17.56 13.14 1.00
C LEU A 256 -17.69 13.12 -0.52
N MET A 257 -16.75 13.77 -1.20
CA MET A 257 -16.63 13.73 -2.66
C MET A 257 -15.34 13.03 -3.06
N ILE A 258 -15.43 11.99 -3.88
CA ILE A 258 -14.29 11.25 -4.41
C ILE A 258 -14.47 11.03 -5.91
N GLY A 259 -13.37 11.10 -6.67
CA GLY A 259 -13.37 10.89 -8.12
C GLY A 259 -13.38 9.40 -8.54
N SER A 260 -13.29 8.46 -7.60
CA SER A 260 -13.28 7.02 -7.84
C SER A 260 -14.42 6.32 -7.10
N ASP A 261 -14.61 5.02 -7.31
CA ASP A 261 -15.62 4.26 -6.59
C ASP A 261 -15.38 4.30 -5.08
N ALA A 262 -16.40 4.66 -4.32
CA ALA A 262 -16.33 4.80 -2.87
C ALA A 262 -16.14 3.46 -2.14
N THR A 263 -16.46 2.32 -2.76
CA THR A 263 -16.25 0.98 -2.16
C THR A 263 -14.79 0.58 -2.12
N PHE A 264 -13.98 1.10 -3.05
CA PHE A 264 -12.55 0.79 -3.09
C PHE A 264 -11.85 1.19 -1.79
N GLY A 265 -11.12 0.25 -1.20
CA GLY A 265 -10.35 0.47 0.02
C GLY A 265 -11.20 0.62 1.29
N GLY A 266 -12.48 0.24 1.28
CA GLY A 266 -13.36 0.35 2.44
C GLY A 266 -13.81 1.78 2.77
N ARG A 267 -13.59 2.75 1.86
CA ARG A 267 -13.90 4.17 2.10
C ARG A 267 -15.37 4.40 2.42
N ARG A 268 -16.28 3.73 1.69
CA ARG A 268 -17.71 3.84 1.96
C ARG A 268 -18.02 3.46 3.42
N ASN A 269 -17.52 2.32 3.88
CA ASN A 269 -17.81 1.81 5.23
C ASN A 269 -17.17 2.65 6.34
N TYR A 270 -16.15 3.45 6.01
CA TYR A 270 -15.50 4.33 6.98
C TYR A 270 -16.18 5.71 7.08
N PHE A 271 -16.69 6.24 5.97
CA PHE A 271 -17.26 7.59 5.92
C PHE A 271 -18.80 7.60 5.96
N THR A 272 -19.46 6.46 6.10
CA THR A 272 -20.92 6.34 6.31
C THR A 272 -21.25 5.74 7.66
#